data_bb1de4687c82e53df05d9c37bae562e2
#
_entry.id   bb1de4687c82e53df05d9c37bae562e2
#
_cell.length_a   1.000
_cell.length_b   1.000
_cell.length_c   1.000
_cell.angle_alpha   90.00
_cell.angle_beta   90.00
_cell.angle_gamma   90.00
#
_symmetry.space_group_name_H-M   'P 1'
#
loop_
_entity.id
_entity.type
_entity.pdbx_description
1 polymer ?
#
loop_
_entity_poly.entity_id
_entity_poly.type
_entity_poly.pdbx_seq_one_letter_code
_entity_poly.pdbx_strand_id
1 'polypeptide(L)'
;MCIRDRYEMAFRMQTSVPELIDTSKEPKHMFDLYGAKPGDGSFASNCLLARRLAERGTRFIQLYHRGWDHHGGIKNGVLTTAKHVDKASAALVKDLKDRGMLEDTLVIWGGEFGRTPMAQGSGRDHHIKGFSFWMAGGGVKGGMSYGNTDDFGYNAVEDVVTVHDFHATILKLLGIQHDKFTYKFQGLDFRLTGVEEAHVLEKILA
;
A
#
# COMPACT_ATOMS: atom_id res chain seq x y z
N MET A 1 -17.62 7.55 23.51
CA MET A 1 -16.74 6.55 24.16
C MET A 1 -16.11 7.20 25.37
N CYS A 2 -16.35 6.65 26.58
CA CYS A 2 -15.84 7.24 27.83
C CYS A 2 -14.32 6.98 28.01
N ILE A 3 -13.68 7.69 28.93
CA ILE A 3 -12.23 7.56 29.21
C ILE A 3 -11.91 6.11 29.61
N ARG A 4 -12.72 5.50 30.45
CA ARG A 4 -12.56 4.09 30.86
C ARG A 4 -12.51 3.14 29.67
N ASP A 5 -13.44 3.28 28.72
CA ASP A 5 -13.48 2.40 27.53
C ASP A 5 -12.20 2.53 26.67
N ARG A 6 -11.62 3.74 26.61
CA ARG A 6 -10.35 3.98 25.89
C ARG A 6 -9.19 3.27 26.56
N TYR A 7 -9.10 3.33 27.89
CA TYR A 7 -8.04 2.64 28.63
C TYR A 7 -8.18 1.12 28.53
N GLU A 8 -9.40 0.60 28.64
CA GLU A 8 -9.66 -0.84 28.49
C GLU A 8 -9.30 -1.32 27.08
N MET A 9 -9.66 -0.56 26.04
CA MET A 9 -9.29 -0.87 24.67
C MET A 9 -7.76 -0.83 24.47
N ALA A 10 -7.08 0.19 25.00
CA ALA A 10 -5.62 0.29 24.92
C ALA A 10 -4.94 -0.90 25.63
N PHE A 11 -5.42 -1.29 26.79
CA PHE A 11 -4.92 -2.45 27.53
C PHE A 11 -5.10 -3.75 26.73
N ARG A 12 -6.28 -3.99 26.17
CA ARG A 12 -6.56 -5.16 25.32
C ARG A 12 -5.65 -5.21 24.11
N MET A 13 -5.41 -4.06 23.46
CA MET A 13 -4.48 -3.96 22.35
C MET A 13 -3.06 -4.33 22.78
N GLN A 14 -2.56 -3.77 23.88
CA GLN A 14 -1.22 -4.06 24.39
C GLN A 14 -1.04 -5.53 24.78
N THR A 15 -2.03 -6.18 25.36
CA THR A 15 -1.96 -7.60 25.74
C THR A 15 -2.03 -8.54 24.54
N SER A 16 -2.60 -8.12 23.40
CA SER A 16 -2.65 -8.93 22.17
C SER A 16 -1.38 -8.85 21.31
N VAL A 17 -0.58 -7.78 21.48
CA VAL A 17 0.63 -7.56 20.65
C VAL A 17 1.66 -8.68 20.80
N PRO A 18 2.03 -9.18 21.99
CA PRO A 18 3.01 -10.26 22.11
C PRO A 18 2.62 -11.51 21.33
N GLU A 19 1.35 -11.91 21.37
CA GLU A 19 0.85 -13.06 20.60
C GLU A 19 0.90 -12.81 19.09
N LEU A 20 0.60 -11.59 18.66
CA LEU A 20 0.63 -11.21 17.26
C LEU A 20 2.05 -11.30 16.67
N ILE A 21 3.03 -10.71 17.38
CA ILE A 21 4.43 -10.66 16.92
C ILE A 21 5.17 -11.98 17.12
N ASP A 22 4.66 -12.87 17.95
CA ASP A 22 5.23 -14.21 18.11
C ASP A 22 4.97 -15.06 16.86
N THR A 23 5.99 -15.16 16.02
CA THR A 23 5.98 -15.99 14.81
C THR A 23 6.51 -17.42 15.03
N SER A 24 6.76 -17.82 16.28
CA SER A 24 7.32 -19.16 16.60
C SER A 24 6.46 -20.33 16.12
N LYS A 25 5.14 -20.10 16.01
CA LYS A 25 4.17 -21.10 15.52
C LYS A 25 3.98 -21.09 14.01
N GLU A 26 4.58 -20.13 13.30
CA GLU A 26 4.51 -20.11 11.82
C GLU A 26 5.35 -21.26 11.26
N PRO A 27 4.79 -22.05 10.34
CA PRO A 27 5.52 -23.16 9.76
C PRO A 27 6.68 -22.68 8.87
N LYS A 28 7.75 -23.46 8.81
CA LYS A 28 8.97 -23.13 8.06
C LYS A 28 8.69 -22.72 6.61
N HIS A 29 7.75 -23.39 5.94
CA HIS A 29 7.43 -23.06 4.54
C HIS A 29 6.87 -21.65 4.34
N MET A 30 6.25 -21.04 5.37
CA MET A 30 5.81 -19.65 5.32
C MET A 30 7.00 -18.70 5.36
N PHE A 31 7.99 -18.94 6.21
CA PHE A 31 9.22 -18.15 6.18
C PHE A 31 9.94 -18.29 4.83
N ASP A 32 10.00 -19.49 4.27
CA ASP A 32 10.60 -19.75 2.95
C ASP A 32 9.83 -19.02 1.83
N LEU A 33 8.48 -18.99 1.90
CA LEU A 33 7.62 -18.30 0.95
C LEU A 33 7.93 -16.79 0.92
N TYR A 34 7.91 -16.14 2.08
CA TYR A 34 8.17 -14.71 2.21
C TYR A 34 9.64 -14.35 2.03
N GLY A 35 10.55 -15.28 2.24
CA GLY A 35 11.99 -15.02 2.32
C GLY A 35 12.41 -14.37 3.65
N ALA A 36 11.63 -14.59 4.70
CA ALA A 36 11.86 -14.10 6.05
C ALA A 36 12.60 -15.13 6.91
N LYS A 37 13.12 -14.66 8.05
CA LYS A 37 13.61 -15.52 9.13
C LYS A 37 12.94 -15.09 10.44
N PRO A 38 12.75 -16.01 11.39
CA PRO A 38 12.18 -15.65 12.68
C PRO A 38 12.95 -14.50 13.34
N GLY A 39 12.25 -13.41 13.64
CA GLY A 39 12.82 -12.26 14.37
C GLY A 39 13.84 -11.39 13.62
N ASP A 40 13.98 -11.53 12.30
CA ASP A 40 14.98 -10.78 11.52
C ASP A 40 14.64 -9.30 11.28
N GLY A 41 13.41 -8.86 11.57
CA GLY A 41 12.97 -7.48 11.39
C GLY A 41 12.97 -6.99 9.94
N SER A 42 13.08 -7.90 8.98
CA SER A 42 13.09 -7.58 7.55
C SER A 42 11.73 -7.10 7.04
N PHE A 43 11.71 -6.48 5.85
CA PHE A 43 10.45 -6.17 5.16
C PHE A 43 9.61 -7.44 4.91
N ALA A 44 10.27 -8.56 4.66
CA ALA A 44 9.62 -9.86 4.51
C ALA A 44 8.90 -10.31 5.80
N SER A 45 9.54 -10.16 6.96
CA SER A 45 8.89 -10.39 8.26
C SER A 45 7.72 -9.43 8.51
N ASN A 46 7.83 -8.17 8.09
CA ASN A 46 6.75 -7.20 8.19
C ASN A 46 5.55 -7.59 7.29
N CYS A 47 5.79 -8.10 6.09
CA CYS A 47 4.74 -8.62 5.21
C CYS A 47 4.03 -9.84 5.86
N LEU A 48 4.77 -10.75 6.48
CA LEU A 48 4.20 -11.88 7.21
C LEU A 48 3.35 -11.40 8.41
N LEU A 49 3.82 -10.41 9.15
CA LEU A 49 3.04 -9.78 10.23
C LEU A 49 1.79 -9.07 9.71
N ALA A 50 1.85 -8.41 8.55
CA ALA A 50 0.70 -7.77 7.92
C ALA A 50 -0.40 -8.79 7.62
N ARG A 51 -0.05 -9.96 7.07
CA ARG A 51 -1.02 -11.05 6.87
C ARG A 51 -1.65 -11.49 8.19
N ARG A 52 -0.85 -11.66 9.27
CA ARG A 52 -1.35 -12.03 10.60
C ARG A 52 -2.28 -10.97 11.20
N LEU A 53 -1.99 -9.69 10.98
CA LEU A 53 -2.86 -8.57 11.35
C LEU A 53 -4.18 -8.61 10.61
N ALA A 54 -4.14 -8.86 9.29
CA ALA A 54 -5.33 -8.98 8.46
C ALA A 54 -6.22 -10.14 8.92
N GLU A 55 -5.65 -11.32 9.23
CA GLU A 55 -6.36 -12.46 9.79
C GLU A 55 -7.09 -12.14 11.11
N ARG A 56 -6.58 -11.17 11.87
CA ARG A 56 -7.19 -10.70 13.12
C ARG A 56 -8.17 -9.55 12.93
N GLY A 57 -8.49 -9.19 11.69
CA GLY A 57 -9.46 -8.14 11.36
C GLY A 57 -8.91 -6.72 11.48
N THR A 58 -7.59 -6.52 11.46
CA THR A 58 -7.00 -5.18 11.36
C THR A 58 -7.33 -4.59 9.99
N ARG A 59 -8.11 -3.50 9.98
CA ARG A 59 -8.67 -2.93 8.76
C ARG A 59 -7.71 -2.10 7.93
N PHE A 60 -6.70 -1.50 8.55
CA PHE A 60 -5.72 -0.67 7.88
C PHE A 60 -4.32 -1.02 8.37
N ILE A 61 -3.46 -1.45 7.44
CA ILE A 61 -2.10 -1.89 7.72
C ILE A 61 -1.19 -1.14 6.76
N GLN A 62 -0.16 -0.50 7.27
CA GLN A 62 0.79 0.25 6.46
C GLN A 62 2.21 -0.25 6.71
N LEU A 63 2.89 -0.62 5.64
CA LEU A 63 4.27 -1.07 5.63
C LEU A 63 5.14 -0.03 4.95
N TYR A 64 6.29 0.26 5.54
CA TYR A 64 7.26 1.19 4.95
C TYR A 64 8.54 0.45 4.59
N HIS A 65 9.08 0.78 3.42
CA HIS A 65 10.40 0.38 3.01
C HIS A 65 11.19 1.60 2.55
N ARG A 66 12.33 1.84 3.18
CA ARG A 66 13.20 3.01 2.92
C ARG A 66 14.23 2.76 1.84
N GLY A 67 14.88 3.82 1.38
CA GLY A 67 16.09 3.73 0.54
C GLY A 67 15.80 3.74 -0.95
N TRP A 68 14.71 4.36 -1.40
CA TRP A 68 14.34 4.48 -2.81
C TRP A 68 14.79 5.80 -3.46
N ASP A 69 15.36 6.72 -2.68
CA ASP A 69 15.79 8.04 -3.13
C ASP A 69 17.19 8.01 -3.76
N HIS A 70 17.26 7.49 -4.99
CA HIS A 70 18.51 7.24 -5.70
C HIS A 70 18.91 8.41 -6.61
N HIS A 71 19.48 9.49 -6.04
CA HIS A 71 20.09 10.59 -6.78
C HIS A 71 21.46 10.22 -7.37
N GLY A 72 22.01 9.07 -7.03
CA GLY A 72 23.24 8.52 -7.58
C GLY A 72 23.26 7.00 -7.53
N GLY A 73 24.03 6.35 -8.40
CA GLY A 73 24.21 4.89 -8.39
C GLY A 73 22.92 4.09 -8.57
N ILE A 74 21.93 4.61 -9.31
CA ILE A 74 20.56 4.07 -9.38
C ILE A 74 20.50 2.60 -9.75
N LYS A 75 21.37 2.14 -10.66
CA LYS A 75 21.36 0.75 -11.12
C LYS A 75 21.54 -0.24 -9.96
N ASN A 76 22.52 -0.01 -9.12
CA ASN A 76 22.79 -0.88 -7.96
C ASN A 76 21.82 -0.59 -6.80
N GLY A 77 21.45 0.68 -6.61
CA GLY A 77 20.50 1.10 -5.59
C GLY A 77 19.14 0.42 -5.78
N VAL A 78 18.51 0.57 -6.93
CA VAL A 78 17.20 -0.05 -7.24
C VAL A 78 17.29 -1.58 -7.18
N LEU A 79 18.35 -2.20 -7.71
CA LEU A 79 18.54 -3.65 -7.65
C LEU A 79 18.57 -4.15 -6.19
N THR A 80 19.21 -3.41 -5.31
CA THR A 80 19.31 -3.76 -3.89
C THR A 80 17.97 -3.60 -3.18
N THR A 81 17.32 -2.44 -3.33
CA THR A 81 16.03 -2.17 -2.68
C THR A 81 14.92 -3.06 -3.22
N ALA A 82 14.88 -3.33 -4.54
CA ALA A 82 13.92 -4.24 -5.14
C ALA A 82 14.03 -5.67 -4.59
N LYS A 83 15.24 -6.19 -4.39
CA LYS A 83 15.44 -7.52 -3.78
C LYS A 83 14.86 -7.66 -2.38
N HIS A 84 14.76 -6.57 -1.63
CA HIS A 84 14.19 -6.61 -0.29
C HIS A 84 12.66 -6.74 -0.31
N VAL A 85 11.99 -6.19 -1.34
CA VAL A 85 10.53 -6.08 -1.36
C VAL A 85 9.83 -7.02 -2.33
N ASP A 86 10.47 -7.39 -3.42
CA ASP A 86 9.86 -8.12 -4.54
C ASP A 86 9.23 -9.44 -4.10
N LYS A 87 10.06 -10.36 -3.61
CA LYS A 87 9.60 -11.68 -3.15
C LYS A 87 8.55 -11.56 -2.03
N ALA A 88 8.76 -10.66 -1.08
CA ALA A 88 7.88 -10.50 0.07
C ALA A 88 6.51 -9.96 -0.31
N SER A 89 6.45 -8.99 -1.23
CA SER A 89 5.19 -8.44 -1.76
C SER A 89 4.41 -9.48 -2.55
N ALA A 90 5.08 -10.23 -3.44
CA ALA A 90 4.48 -11.32 -4.17
C ALA A 90 3.95 -12.43 -3.24
N ALA A 91 4.72 -12.76 -2.20
CA ALA A 91 4.32 -13.75 -1.19
C ALA A 91 3.08 -13.31 -0.42
N LEU A 92 2.99 -12.02 -0.04
CA LEU A 92 1.82 -11.48 0.66
C LEU A 92 0.55 -11.63 -0.17
N VAL A 93 0.58 -11.22 -1.45
CA VAL A 93 -0.58 -11.35 -2.35
C VAL A 93 -0.96 -12.81 -2.55
N LYS A 94 0.04 -13.68 -2.75
CA LYS A 94 -0.20 -15.12 -2.91
C LYS A 94 -0.80 -15.75 -1.65
N ASP A 95 -0.26 -15.47 -0.48
CA ASP A 95 -0.73 -16.03 0.81
C ASP A 95 -2.16 -15.57 1.13
N LEU A 96 -2.48 -14.28 0.90
CA LEU A 96 -3.85 -13.76 1.02
C LEU A 96 -4.81 -14.48 0.06
N LYS A 97 -4.38 -14.73 -1.19
CA LYS A 97 -5.18 -15.46 -2.18
C LYS A 97 -5.40 -16.91 -1.76
N ASP A 98 -4.34 -17.62 -1.37
CA ASP A 98 -4.41 -19.03 -0.96
C ASP A 98 -5.34 -19.23 0.26
N ARG A 99 -5.47 -18.20 1.11
CA ARG A 99 -6.36 -18.19 2.30
C ARG A 99 -7.79 -17.71 2.00
N GLY A 100 -8.09 -17.33 0.76
CA GLY A 100 -9.40 -16.74 0.42
C GLY A 100 -9.63 -15.34 1.01
N MET A 101 -8.57 -14.64 1.41
CA MET A 101 -8.65 -13.30 2.03
C MET A 101 -8.48 -12.17 1.01
N LEU A 102 -7.94 -12.46 -0.18
CA LEU A 102 -7.59 -11.41 -1.15
C LEU A 102 -8.83 -10.68 -1.69
N GLU A 103 -9.97 -11.34 -1.73
CA GLU A 103 -11.23 -10.72 -2.19
C GLU A 103 -11.69 -9.58 -1.28
N ASP A 104 -11.43 -9.71 0.03
CA ASP A 104 -11.79 -8.71 1.05
C ASP A 104 -10.60 -7.85 1.50
N THR A 105 -9.43 -8.02 0.90
CA THR A 105 -8.20 -7.31 1.25
C THR A 105 -7.62 -6.60 0.05
N LEU A 106 -7.67 -5.27 0.05
CA LEU A 106 -7.00 -4.46 -0.96
C LEU A 106 -5.52 -4.30 -0.60
N VAL A 107 -4.63 -4.79 -1.44
CA VAL A 107 -3.19 -4.58 -1.34
C VAL A 107 -2.78 -3.49 -2.33
N ILE A 108 -2.13 -2.46 -1.82
CA ILE A 108 -1.63 -1.33 -2.62
C ILE A 108 -0.12 -1.22 -2.42
N TRP A 109 0.61 -1.06 -3.52
CA TRP A 109 2.03 -0.79 -3.51
C TRP A 109 2.33 0.45 -4.35
N GLY A 110 3.10 1.37 -3.82
CA GLY A 110 3.48 2.59 -4.53
C GLY A 110 4.47 3.43 -3.76
N GLY A 111 4.89 4.51 -4.38
CA GLY A 111 5.66 5.58 -3.77
C GLY A 111 4.88 6.88 -3.78
N GLU A 112 5.42 7.92 -3.15
CA GLU A 112 4.81 9.25 -3.06
C GLU A 112 4.84 10.02 -4.39
N PHE A 113 5.81 9.72 -5.24
CA PHE A 113 5.96 10.22 -6.62
C PHE A 113 6.90 9.28 -7.40
N GLY A 114 7.11 9.58 -8.68
CA GLY A 114 8.02 8.85 -9.56
C GLY A 114 9.42 9.45 -9.63
N ARG A 115 10.18 8.98 -10.60
CA ARG A 115 11.53 9.46 -10.92
C ARG A 115 11.58 9.92 -12.37
N THR A 116 12.38 10.97 -12.63
CA THR A 116 12.55 11.49 -13.99
C THR A 116 13.07 10.42 -14.94
N PRO A 117 12.53 10.35 -16.17
CA PRO A 117 13.12 9.47 -17.21
C PRO A 117 14.52 9.91 -17.62
N MET A 118 14.85 11.20 -17.47
CA MET A 118 16.18 11.73 -17.71
C MET A 118 17.10 11.49 -16.53
N ALA A 119 18.38 11.35 -16.82
CA ALA A 119 19.42 11.15 -15.81
C ALA A 119 19.70 12.43 -15.01
N GLN A 120 19.92 12.28 -13.72
CA GLN A 120 20.57 13.25 -12.85
C GLN A 120 21.90 12.63 -12.40
N GLY A 121 22.97 12.94 -13.09
CA GLY A 121 24.24 12.24 -12.88
C GLY A 121 24.10 10.73 -13.12
N SER A 122 24.40 9.91 -12.13
CA SER A 122 24.19 8.46 -12.15
C SER A 122 22.86 8.02 -11.49
N GLY A 123 21.97 8.95 -11.16
CA GLY A 123 20.68 8.72 -10.53
C GLY A 123 19.51 9.30 -11.32
N ARG A 124 18.42 9.55 -10.60
CA ARG A 124 17.18 10.16 -11.10
C ARG A 124 16.67 11.17 -10.09
N ASP A 125 16.06 12.25 -10.59
CA ASP A 125 15.39 13.25 -9.76
C ASP A 125 13.94 12.88 -9.48
N HIS A 126 13.31 13.60 -8.56
CA HIS A 126 11.90 13.49 -8.22
C HIS A 126 11.01 13.90 -9.38
N HIS A 127 9.92 13.20 -9.61
CA HIS A 127 9.02 13.47 -10.72
C HIS A 127 7.56 13.17 -10.37
N ILE A 128 6.73 14.21 -10.42
CA ILE A 128 5.31 14.12 -10.03
C ILE A 128 4.35 13.92 -11.21
N LYS A 129 4.83 14.08 -12.46
CA LYS A 129 3.96 14.10 -13.66
C LYS A 129 3.65 12.71 -14.24
N GLY A 130 4.33 11.70 -13.77
CA GLY A 130 4.09 10.31 -14.19
C GLY A 130 4.76 9.34 -13.25
N PHE A 131 3.96 8.45 -12.62
CA PHE A 131 4.43 7.36 -11.77
C PHE A 131 3.36 6.28 -11.67
N SER A 132 3.72 5.12 -11.15
CA SER A 132 2.86 3.96 -11.16
C SER A 132 2.62 3.43 -9.75
N PHE A 133 1.39 2.95 -9.53
CA PHE A 133 1.02 2.06 -8.44
C PHE A 133 0.63 0.69 -8.98
N TRP A 134 0.67 -0.33 -8.15
CA TRP A 134 -0.11 -1.53 -8.43
C TRP A 134 -1.05 -1.86 -7.27
N MET A 135 -2.15 -2.51 -7.61
CA MET A 135 -3.19 -2.90 -6.67
C MET A 135 -3.58 -4.36 -6.92
N ALA A 136 -3.95 -5.06 -5.85
CA ALA A 136 -4.44 -6.44 -5.95
C ALA A 136 -5.53 -6.69 -4.90
N GLY A 137 -6.56 -7.44 -5.29
CA GLY A 137 -7.66 -7.82 -4.40
C GLY A 137 -8.66 -6.69 -4.10
N GLY A 138 -9.47 -6.87 -3.08
CA GLY A 138 -10.41 -5.87 -2.57
C GLY A 138 -11.36 -5.28 -3.60
N GLY A 139 -11.78 -6.04 -4.63
CA GLY A 139 -12.71 -5.56 -5.67
C GLY A 139 -12.04 -4.87 -6.86
N VAL A 140 -10.70 -4.96 -7.01
CA VAL A 140 -9.98 -4.46 -8.19
C VAL A 140 -9.84 -5.55 -9.25
N LYS A 141 -10.06 -5.21 -10.52
CA LYS A 141 -9.78 -6.12 -11.65
C LYS A 141 -8.31 -6.45 -11.73
N GLY A 142 -7.97 -7.73 -11.71
CA GLY A 142 -6.61 -8.20 -11.91
C GLY A 142 -6.22 -8.32 -13.38
N GLY A 143 -4.89 -8.32 -13.64
CA GLY A 143 -4.35 -8.63 -14.96
C GLY A 143 -4.50 -7.53 -16.02
N MET A 144 -4.69 -6.27 -15.60
CA MET A 144 -4.82 -5.12 -16.48
C MET A 144 -3.81 -4.03 -16.13
N SER A 145 -3.52 -3.18 -17.10
CA SER A 145 -2.88 -1.88 -16.90
C SER A 145 -3.88 -0.78 -17.18
N TYR A 146 -3.80 0.32 -16.47
CA TYR A 146 -4.69 1.48 -16.61
C TYR A 146 -3.86 2.76 -16.64
N GLY A 147 -4.06 3.57 -17.68
CA GLY A 147 -3.30 4.78 -17.93
C GLY A 147 -1.96 4.53 -18.63
N ASN A 148 -1.52 5.52 -19.40
CA ASN A 148 -0.24 5.52 -20.09
C ASN A 148 0.49 6.84 -19.96
N THR A 149 1.80 6.80 -20.12
CA THR A 149 2.65 7.99 -20.28
C THR A 149 2.85 8.32 -21.76
N ASP A 150 3.38 9.53 -22.02
CA ASP A 150 3.93 9.88 -23.32
C ASP A 150 5.14 8.96 -23.67
N ASP A 151 5.61 9.03 -24.93
CA ASP A 151 6.71 8.19 -25.44
C ASP A 151 8.03 8.36 -24.67
N PHE A 152 8.18 9.46 -23.94
CA PHE A 152 9.37 9.72 -23.12
C PHE A 152 9.21 9.27 -21.68
N GLY A 153 8.01 8.81 -21.27
CA GLY A 153 7.70 8.47 -19.87
C GLY A 153 7.68 9.69 -18.95
N TYR A 154 7.45 10.91 -19.51
CA TYR A 154 7.55 12.15 -18.76
C TYR A 154 6.20 12.62 -18.20
N ASN A 155 5.14 12.59 -19.00
CA ASN A 155 3.81 12.97 -18.56
C ASN A 155 2.86 11.78 -18.63
N ALA A 156 1.94 11.66 -17.69
CA ALA A 156 0.76 10.83 -17.84
C ALA A 156 -0.18 11.51 -18.85
N VAL A 157 -0.62 10.80 -19.91
CA VAL A 157 -1.36 11.38 -21.03
C VAL A 157 -2.64 10.65 -21.40
N GLU A 158 -2.79 9.40 -21.01
CA GLU A 158 -3.98 8.58 -21.27
C GLU A 158 -4.53 8.03 -19.95
N ASP A 159 -5.85 8.07 -19.78
CA ASP A 159 -6.52 7.64 -18.55
C ASP A 159 -5.78 8.13 -17.28
N VAL A 160 -5.48 9.43 -17.26
CA VAL A 160 -4.68 10.05 -16.19
C VAL A 160 -5.39 9.93 -14.86
N VAL A 161 -4.67 9.46 -13.86
CA VAL A 161 -5.16 9.30 -12.49
C VAL A 161 -4.52 10.34 -11.59
N THR A 162 -5.33 11.19 -10.97
CA THR A 162 -4.85 12.10 -9.93
C THR A 162 -4.76 11.38 -8.58
N VAL A 163 -4.03 11.97 -7.64
CA VAL A 163 -4.00 11.47 -6.26
C VAL A 163 -5.40 11.48 -5.64
N HIS A 164 -6.24 12.47 -6.00
CA HIS A 164 -7.61 12.58 -5.52
C HIS A 164 -8.50 11.45 -6.09
N ASP A 165 -8.38 11.12 -7.37
CA ASP A 165 -9.10 10.00 -8.01
C ASP A 165 -8.71 8.66 -7.38
N PHE A 166 -7.41 8.48 -7.12
CA PHE A 166 -6.89 7.30 -6.47
C PHE A 166 -7.49 7.12 -5.07
N HIS A 167 -7.51 8.18 -4.25
CA HIS A 167 -8.13 8.14 -2.92
C HIS A 167 -9.65 7.97 -2.98
N ALA A 168 -10.35 8.62 -3.92
CA ALA A 168 -11.79 8.42 -4.13
C ALA A 168 -12.10 6.96 -4.44
N THR A 169 -11.26 6.32 -5.25
CA THR A 169 -11.39 4.90 -5.62
C THR A 169 -11.16 3.99 -4.41
N ILE A 170 -10.12 4.26 -3.60
CA ILE A 170 -9.88 3.51 -2.34
C ILE A 170 -11.09 3.64 -1.40
N LEU A 171 -11.60 4.85 -1.20
CA LEU A 171 -12.77 5.09 -0.35
C LEU A 171 -14.00 4.35 -0.88
N LYS A 172 -14.23 4.33 -2.19
CA LYS A 172 -15.29 3.54 -2.82
C LYS A 172 -15.16 2.05 -2.51
N LEU A 173 -13.97 1.48 -2.65
CA LEU A 173 -13.69 0.07 -2.32
C LEU A 173 -13.89 -0.24 -0.82
N LEU A 174 -13.70 0.74 0.05
CA LEU A 174 -14.03 0.65 1.48
C LEU A 174 -15.51 0.87 1.79
N GLY A 175 -16.37 1.07 0.78
CA GLY A 175 -17.80 1.34 0.94
C GLY A 175 -18.12 2.77 1.38
N ILE A 176 -17.19 3.71 1.23
CA ILE A 176 -17.32 5.11 1.66
C ILE A 176 -17.55 6.00 0.44
N GLN A 177 -18.62 6.79 0.49
CA GLN A 177 -18.87 7.83 -0.51
C GLN A 177 -17.99 9.05 -0.21
N HIS A 178 -16.92 9.24 -0.99
CA HIS A 178 -15.89 10.23 -0.71
C HIS A 178 -16.40 11.68 -0.75
N ASP A 179 -17.41 11.97 -1.54
CA ASP A 179 -18.04 13.29 -1.69
C ASP A 179 -18.94 13.66 -0.50
N LYS A 180 -19.44 12.66 0.23
CA LYS A 180 -20.32 12.82 1.40
C LYS A 180 -19.59 12.61 2.73
N PHE A 181 -18.43 12.00 2.70
CA PHE A 181 -17.65 11.75 3.90
C PHE A 181 -16.82 12.97 4.27
N THR A 182 -17.37 13.77 5.19
CA THR A 182 -16.76 15.01 5.64
C THR A 182 -16.48 14.98 7.15
N TYR A 183 -15.55 15.81 7.59
CA TYR A 183 -15.40 16.14 9.00
C TYR A 183 -15.50 17.65 9.20
N LYS A 184 -16.14 18.07 10.28
CA LYS A 184 -16.36 19.48 10.57
C LYS A 184 -15.17 20.07 11.31
N PHE A 185 -14.56 21.12 10.74
CA PHE A 185 -13.47 21.86 11.36
C PHE A 185 -13.63 23.34 11.08
N GLN A 186 -13.57 24.17 12.12
CA GLN A 186 -13.72 25.65 12.04
C GLN A 186 -14.97 26.10 11.27
N GLY A 187 -16.08 25.38 11.42
CA GLY A 187 -17.35 25.71 10.76
C GLY A 187 -17.50 25.23 9.32
N LEU A 188 -16.46 24.63 8.73
CA LEU A 188 -16.47 24.07 7.37
C LEU A 188 -16.53 22.53 7.41
N ASP A 189 -17.21 21.95 6.44
CA ASP A 189 -17.24 20.50 6.23
C ASP A 189 -16.15 20.12 5.20
N PHE A 190 -15.05 19.53 5.70
CA PHE A 190 -13.93 19.10 4.89
C PHE A 190 -14.12 17.69 4.37
N ARG A 191 -14.02 17.48 3.05
CA ARG A 191 -13.95 16.15 2.44
C ARG A 191 -12.54 15.57 2.58
N LEU A 192 -12.42 14.25 2.70
CA LEU A 192 -11.11 13.59 2.72
C LEU A 192 -10.35 13.71 1.39
N THR A 193 -11.07 13.83 0.28
CA THR A 193 -10.50 14.06 -1.06
C THR A 193 -10.22 15.54 -1.36
N GLY A 194 -10.40 16.44 -0.38
CA GLY A 194 -10.12 17.86 -0.53
C GLY A 194 -11.17 18.61 -1.35
N VAL A 195 -10.77 19.76 -1.91
CA VAL A 195 -11.65 20.66 -2.70
C VAL A 195 -11.60 20.34 -4.19
N GLU A 196 -10.54 19.70 -4.65
CA GLU A 196 -10.39 19.32 -6.06
C GLU A 196 -11.46 18.30 -6.47
N GLU A 197 -11.81 18.30 -7.73
CA GLU A 197 -12.69 17.30 -8.29
C GLU A 197 -12.00 15.95 -8.26
N ALA A 198 -12.70 14.92 -7.81
CA ALA A 198 -12.17 13.55 -7.69
C ALA A 198 -13.18 12.55 -8.24
N HIS A 199 -12.71 11.63 -9.04
CA HIS A 199 -13.53 10.62 -9.71
C HIS A 199 -13.12 9.21 -9.30
N VAL A 200 -14.10 8.35 -9.10
CA VAL A 200 -13.86 6.93 -8.91
C VAL A 200 -13.47 6.29 -10.25
N LEU A 201 -12.41 5.50 -10.25
CA LEU A 201 -11.90 4.81 -11.44
C LEU A 201 -12.72 3.54 -11.71
N GLU A 202 -13.96 3.70 -12.18
CA GLU A 202 -14.89 2.58 -12.38
C GLU A 202 -14.35 1.49 -13.32
N LYS A 203 -13.51 1.84 -14.29
CA LYS A 203 -12.92 0.90 -15.26
C LYS A 203 -12.05 -0.19 -14.60
N ILE A 204 -11.45 0.10 -13.43
CA ILE A 204 -10.57 -0.84 -12.72
C ILE A 204 -11.30 -1.66 -11.65
N LEU A 205 -12.60 -1.40 -11.40
CA LEU A 205 -13.40 -2.12 -10.41
C LEU A 205 -13.97 -3.40 -11.01
N ALA A 206 -14.00 -4.50 -10.20
CA ALA A 206 -14.52 -5.81 -10.60
C ALA A 206 -16.04 -5.87 -10.59
#